data_3f8d3c334e635c7cefd3cee3ca76eff9
#
_entry.id   3f8d3c334e635c7cefd3cee3ca76eff9
#
_cell.length_a   1.000
_cell.length_b   1.000
_cell.length_c   1.000
_cell.angle_alpha   90.00
_cell.angle_beta   90.00
_cell.angle_gamma   90.00
#
_symmetry.space_group_name_H-M   'P 1'
#
loop_
_entity.id
_entity.type
_entity.pdbx_description
1 polymer ?
#
loop_
_entity_poly.entity_id
_entity_poly.type
_entity_poly.pdbx_seq_one_letter_code
_entity_poly.pdbx_strand_id
1 'polypeptide(L)'
;MHLLGDKYYIVRIGDFASDGNKKILYSLFSFGLCLTDYLYNDSGDCFYIMIGSTPIWTIIEFFLYVTNTRKMKSMYITRFNGKKRKIPKSLALLLQGSQEGGVVTTIGLFFGDRLYQPKYFLLFHVFILYIVINMTMKQTYDGKIGSKRQINTNSSLLIMGTITLYNVKTIMDNPSHYQRQCNMFLTMMYISSIWTIIAYYKGFRKVEVHEKEGNHYNVIQNNMLHAFFILGYDVLFEIGIAYLTFYNWFIL
;
A
#
# COMPACT_ATOMS: atom_id res chain seq x y z
N MET A 1 -25.29 -1.88 10.05
CA MET A 1 -23.84 -2.16 10.08
C MET A 1 -23.46 -2.39 11.54
N HIS A 2 -23.31 -3.64 11.95
CA HIS A 2 -22.92 -4.00 13.31
C HIS A 2 -21.39 -3.99 13.38
N LEU A 3 -20.79 -2.91 13.84
CA LEU A 3 -19.34 -2.78 13.96
C LEU A 3 -18.70 -3.65 15.05
N LEU A 4 -19.50 -4.09 16.03
CA LEU A 4 -19.04 -4.87 17.18
C LEU A 4 -19.39 -6.36 16.96
N GLY A 5 -18.37 -7.16 16.74
CA GLY A 5 -18.47 -8.62 16.59
C GLY A 5 -18.24 -9.14 15.18
N ASP A 6 -18.42 -8.32 14.14
CA ASP A 6 -18.19 -8.71 12.76
C ASP A 6 -16.70 -8.74 12.41
N LYS A 7 -16.34 -9.61 11.47
CA LYS A 7 -14.97 -9.68 10.93
C LYS A 7 -14.93 -9.18 9.50
N TYR A 8 -14.04 -8.25 9.22
CA TYR A 8 -13.86 -7.65 7.90
C TYR A 8 -12.56 -8.12 7.27
N TYR A 9 -12.62 -8.47 5.99
CA TYR A 9 -11.45 -8.95 5.25
C TYR A 9 -11.30 -8.22 3.92
N ILE A 10 -10.07 -7.78 3.64
CA ILE A 10 -9.67 -7.37 2.29
C ILE A 10 -9.06 -8.58 1.62
N VAL A 11 -9.63 -8.96 0.47
CA VAL A 11 -9.21 -10.10 -0.33
C VAL A 11 -8.63 -9.60 -1.65
N ARG A 12 -7.41 -9.99 -1.95
CA ARG A 12 -6.76 -9.73 -3.24
C ARG A 12 -6.72 -11.03 -4.03
N ILE A 13 -7.23 -11.01 -5.25
CA ILE A 13 -7.33 -12.17 -6.14
C ILE A 13 -6.26 -12.09 -7.21
N GLY A 14 -5.75 -13.27 -7.64
CA GLY A 14 -4.72 -13.38 -8.66
C GLY A 14 -3.29 -13.28 -8.14
N ASP A 15 -2.35 -13.19 -9.06
CA ASP A 15 -0.91 -13.31 -8.77
C ASP A 15 -0.23 -11.98 -8.41
N PHE A 16 -0.96 -10.85 -8.38
CA PHE A 16 -0.36 -9.53 -8.11
C PHE A 16 0.43 -9.50 -6.79
N ALA A 17 -0.13 -10.09 -5.73
CA ALA A 17 0.52 -10.11 -4.42
C ALA A 17 1.72 -11.08 -4.36
N SER A 18 1.79 -12.06 -5.27
CA SER A 18 2.81 -13.12 -5.31
C SER A 18 3.87 -12.94 -6.41
N ASP A 19 3.76 -11.92 -7.25
CA ASP A 19 4.71 -11.61 -8.32
C ASP A 19 5.91 -10.82 -7.79
N GLY A 20 7.01 -11.54 -7.50
CA GLY A 20 8.24 -10.93 -7.01
C GLY A 20 8.94 -10.06 -8.05
N ASN A 21 8.83 -10.35 -9.35
CA ASN A 21 9.44 -9.53 -10.40
C ASN A 21 8.85 -8.12 -10.43
N LYS A 22 7.52 -7.99 -10.28
CA LYS A 22 6.86 -6.68 -10.22
C LYS A 22 7.30 -5.88 -9.00
N LYS A 23 7.45 -6.55 -7.84
CA LYS A 23 7.93 -5.88 -6.63
C LYS A 23 9.35 -5.36 -6.78
N ILE A 24 10.23 -6.15 -7.36
CA ILE A 24 11.61 -5.72 -7.68
C ILE A 24 11.57 -4.54 -8.65
N LEU A 25 10.76 -4.60 -9.71
CA LEU A 25 10.65 -3.51 -10.69
C LEU A 25 10.19 -2.20 -10.04
N TYR A 26 9.19 -2.24 -9.17
CA TYR A 26 8.73 -1.03 -8.46
C TYR A 26 9.78 -0.51 -7.48
N SER A 27 10.52 -1.40 -6.80
CA SER A 27 11.63 -0.98 -5.94
C SER A 27 12.76 -0.32 -6.73
N LEU A 28 13.11 -0.86 -7.91
CA LEU A 28 14.10 -0.25 -8.81
C LEU A 28 13.63 1.10 -9.36
N PHE A 29 12.35 1.22 -9.71
CA PHE A 29 11.78 2.50 -10.14
C PHE A 29 11.89 3.54 -9.01
N SER A 30 11.49 3.21 -7.78
CA SER A 30 11.61 4.12 -6.64
C SER A 30 13.06 4.47 -6.32
N PHE A 31 13.97 3.52 -6.43
CA PHE A 31 15.41 3.80 -6.30
C PHE A 31 15.89 4.79 -7.37
N GLY A 32 15.41 4.66 -8.62
CA GLY A 32 15.66 5.62 -9.69
C GLY A 32 15.14 7.03 -9.36
N LEU A 33 13.96 7.14 -8.72
CA LEU A 33 13.43 8.42 -8.23
C LEU A 33 14.34 9.02 -7.13
N CYS A 34 14.81 8.18 -6.19
CA CYS A 34 15.77 8.62 -5.16
C CYS A 34 17.07 9.14 -5.78
N LEU A 35 17.61 8.45 -6.76
CA LEU A 35 18.82 8.92 -7.50
C LEU A 35 18.55 10.24 -8.22
N THR A 36 17.39 10.39 -8.84
CA THR A 36 17.00 11.65 -9.51
C THR A 36 16.91 12.78 -8.49
N ASP A 37 16.33 12.52 -7.32
CA ASP A 37 16.23 13.51 -6.25
C ASP A 37 17.60 13.94 -5.76
N TYR A 38 18.47 12.99 -5.51
CA TYR A 38 19.82 13.23 -5.02
C TYR A 38 20.69 13.99 -6.05
N LEU A 39 20.70 13.53 -7.32
CA LEU A 39 21.60 14.06 -8.34
C LEU A 39 21.18 15.41 -8.92
N TYR A 40 19.88 15.69 -8.97
CA TYR A 40 19.35 16.90 -9.63
C TYR A 40 18.78 17.94 -8.67
N ASN A 41 18.52 17.58 -7.41
CA ASN A 41 17.91 18.48 -6.43
C ASN A 41 18.71 18.56 -5.12
N ASP A 42 19.87 17.90 -5.03
CA ASP A 42 20.72 17.81 -3.84
C ASP A 42 19.95 17.40 -2.58
N SER A 43 18.90 16.57 -2.75
CA SER A 43 18.04 16.12 -1.66
C SER A 43 18.19 14.63 -1.42
N GLY A 44 18.49 14.24 -0.18
CA GLY A 44 18.52 12.85 0.28
C GLY A 44 17.20 12.32 0.81
N ASP A 45 16.14 13.15 0.84
CA ASP A 45 14.88 12.84 1.51
C ASP A 45 14.20 11.57 0.99
N CYS A 46 14.18 11.39 -0.33
CA CYS A 46 13.63 10.18 -0.94
C CYS A 46 14.41 8.92 -0.54
N PHE A 47 15.75 9.01 -0.35
CA PHE A 47 16.52 7.90 0.19
C PHE A 47 16.21 7.64 1.67
N TYR A 48 16.15 8.69 2.50
CA TYR A 48 15.87 8.56 3.93
C TYR A 48 14.51 7.91 4.15
N ILE A 49 13.46 8.37 3.47
CA ILE A 49 12.14 7.78 3.62
C ILE A 49 12.06 6.36 3.07
N MET A 50 12.71 6.04 1.94
CA MET A 50 12.72 4.71 1.35
C MET A 50 13.44 3.70 2.25
N ILE A 51 14.63 4.05 2.73
CA ILE A 51 15.48 3.18 3.55
C ILE A 51 14.86 3.01 4.94
N GLY A 52 14.30 4.07 5.52
CA GLY A 52 13.69 4.03 6.84
C GLY A 52 12.35 3.29 6.88
N SER A 53 11.46 3.55 5.92
CA SER A 53 10.13 2.94 5.91
C SER A 53 10.13 1.45 5.51
N THR A 54 11.08 1.01 4.69
CA THR A 54 11.18 -0.39 4.24
C THR A 54 11.32 -1.38 5.39
N PRO A 55 12.30 -1.26 6.32
CA PRO A 55 12.45 -2.20 7.42
C PRO A 55 11.27 -2.15 8.39
N ILE A 56 10.74 -0.95 8.68
CA ILE A 56 9.60 -0.81 9.58
C ILE A 56 8.39 -1.56 9.01
N TRP A 57 8.08 -1.34 7.73
CA TRP A 57 6.97 -2.04 7.10
C TRP A 57 7.22 -3.54 6.96
N THR A 58 8.46 -3.96 6.77
CA THR A 58 8.86 -5.39 6.78
C THR A 58 8.55 -6.04 8.13
N ILE A 59 8.82 -5.34 9.22
CA ILE A 59 8.49 -5.78 10.59
C ILE A 59 6.97 -5.87 10.77
N ILE A 60 6.23 -4.87 10.32
CA ILE A 60 4.75 -4.89 10.34
C ILE A 60 4.21 -6.11 9.57
N GLU A 61 4.72 -6.37 8.36
CA GLU A 61 4.32 -7.54 7.56
C GLU A 61 4.65 -8.86 8.25
N PHE A 62 5.79 -8.94 8.94
CA PHE A 62 6.15 -10.11 9.74
C PHE A 62 5.13 -10.33 10.87
N PHE A 63 4.76 -9.30 11.62
CA PHE A 63 3.75 -9.40 12.66
C PHE A 63 2.37 -9.79 12.10
N LEU A 64 1.92 -9.18 11.01
CA LEU A 64 0.67 -9.53 10.34
C LEU A 64 0.65 -11.00 9.88
N TYR A 65 1.82 -11.52 9.47
CA TYR A 65 1.98 -12.91 9.10
C TYR A 65 1.93 -13.85 10.31
N VAL A 66 2.71 -13.58 11.37
CA VAL A 66 2.81 -14.43 12.57
C VAL A 66 1.47 -14.50 13.31
N THR A 67 0.73 -13.39 13.39
CA THR A 67 -0.60 -13.32 14.00
C THR A 67 -1.71 -13.91 13.11
N ASN A 68 -1.39 -14.43 11.92
CA ASN A 68 -2.37 -14.89 10.93
C ASN A 68 -3.39 -13.82 10.49
N THR A 69 -3.14 -12.55 10.77
CA THR A 69 -3.97 -11.41 10.33
C THR A 69 -3.90 -11.25 8.81
N ARG A 70 -2.73 -11.53 8.21
CA ARG A 70 -2.53 -11.55 6.75
C ARG A 70 -2.08 -12.93 6.29
N LYS A 71 -2.86 -13.56 5.41
CA LYS A 71 -2.47 -14.78 4.69
C LYS A 71 -2.06 -14.41 3.26
N MET A 72 -0.89 -14.89 2.83
CA MET A 72 -0.37 -14.63 1.48
C MET A 72 0.05 -15.92 0.80
N LYS A 73 -0.22 -16.00 -0.51
CA LYS A 73 0.31 -17.02 -1.39
C LYS A 73 1.85 -16.92 -1.45
N SER A 74 2.53 -18.03 -1.68
CA SER A 74 3.99 -18.03 -1.87
C SER A 74 4.39 -17.09 -3.00
N MET A 75 5.44 -16.30 -2.78
CA MET A 75 5.96 -15.38 -3.78
C MET A 75 6.95 -16.09 -4.71
N TYR A 76 6.92 -15.73 -5.98
CA TYR A 76 7.74 -16.33 -7.04
C TYR A 76 8.46 -15.25 -7.84
N ILE A 77 9.68 -15.58 -8.27
CA ILE A 77 10.43 -14.85 -9.27
C ILE A 77 10.47 -15.69 -10.55
N THR A 78 10.07 -15.10 -11.67
CA THR A 78 10.18 -15.72 -12.99
C THR A 78 11.52 -15.34 -13.59
N ARG A 79 12.35 -16.34 -13.91
CA ARG A 79 13.65 -16.15 -14.56
C ARG A 79 13.49 -15.89 -16.05
N PHE A 80 14.52 -15.42 -16.73
CA PHE A 80 14.54 -15.17 -18.19
C PHE A 80 14.14 -16.40 -19.03
N ASN A 81 14.38 -17.62 -18.53
CA ASN A 81 13.97 -18.86 -19.17
C ASN A 81 12.51 -19.26 -18.90
N GLY A 82 11.70 -18.36 -18.35
CA GLY A 82 10.29 -18.60 -18.02
C GLY A 82 10.03 -19.45 -16.77
N LYS A 83 11.06 -20.05 -16.16
CA LYS A 83 10.90 -20.90 -14.96
C LYS A 83 10.59 -20.06 -13.72
N LYS A 84 9.51 -20.39 -13.02
CA LYS A 84 9.13 -19.76 -11.75
C LYS A 84 9.91 -20.41 -10.61
N ARG A 85 10.62 -19.60 -9.80
CA ARG A 85 11.28 -20.03 -8.57
C ARG A 85 10.60 -19.40 -7.36
N LYS A 86 10.19 -20.24 -6.41
CA LYS A 86 9.70 -19.78 -5.11
C LYS A 86 10.86 -19.16 -4.34
N ILE A 87 10.62 -17.99 -3.74
CA ILE A 87 11.61 -17.31 -2.91
C ILE A 87 11.38 -17.62 -1.42
N PRO A 88 12.43 -17.54 -0.59
CA PRO A 88 12.33 -17.68 0.85
C PRO A 88 11.34 -16.68 1.45
N LYS A 89 10.70 -17.06 2.56
CA LYS A 89 9.66 -16.23 3.20
C LYS A 89 10.20 -14.90 3.68
N SER A 90 11.40 -14.88 4.26
CA SER A 90 12.05 -13.64 4.70
C SER A 90 12.23 -12.65 3.57
N LEU A 91 12.71 -13.11 2.40
CA LEU A 91 12.85 -12.27 1.22
C LEU A 91 11.49 -11.80 0.68
N ALA A 92 10.47 -12.67 0.73
CA ALA A 92 9.10 -12.29 0.34
C ALA A 92 8.52 -11.17 1.24
N LEU A 93 8.76 -11.24 2.55
CA LEU A 93 8.36 -10.20 3.50
C LEU A 93 9.14 -8.90 3.27
N LEU A 94 10.45 -8.98 3.01
CA LEU A 94 11.26 -7.80 2.68
C LEU A 94 10.76 -7.11 1.41
N LEU A 95 10.50 -7.87 0.34
CA LEU A 95 9.95 -7.31 -0.90
C LEU A 95 8.54 -6.73 -0.71
N GLN A 96 7.75 -7.31 0.17
CA GLN A 96 6.44 -6.75 0.54
C GLN A 96 6.61 -5.43 1.31
N GLY A 97 7.49 -5.40 2.30
CA GLY A 97 7.81 -4.20 3.08
C GLY A 97 8.40 -3.09 2.21
N SER A 98 9.32 -3.43 1.32
CA SER A 98 9.86 -2.48 0.34
C SER A 98 8.76 -1.89 -0.56
N GLN A 99 7.84 -2.70 -1.05
CA GLN A 99 6.76 -2.20 -1.90
C GLN A 99 5.76 -1.34 -1.11
N GLU A 100 5.29 -1.82 0.01
CA GLU A 100 4.22 -1.12 0.76
C GLU A 100 4.78 0.07 1.56
N GLY A 101 5.95 -0.04 2.19
CA GLY A 101 6.62 1.07 2.87
C GLY A 101 7.44 1.92 1.92
N GLY A 102 8.55 1.38 1.40
CA GLY A 102 9.54 2.15 0.67
C GLY A 102 9.03 2.75 -0.64
N VAL A 103 8.41 1.94 -1.50
CA VAL A 103 7.97 2.40 -2.84
C VAL A 103 6.84 3.44 -2.74
N VAL A 104 5.82 3.17 -1.93
CA VAL A 104 4.65 4.06 -1.83
C VAL A 104 5.03 5.41 -1.23
N THR A 105 5.82 5.41 -0.16
CA THR A 105 6.27 6.67 0.48
C THR A 105 7.18 7.48 -0.41
N THR A 106 8.13 6.82 -1.11
CA THR A 106 9.03 7.50 -2.06
C THR A 106 8.26 8.13 -3.21
N ILE A 107 7.31 7.40 -3.81
CA ILE A 107 6.46 7.93 -4.88
C ILE A 107 5.64 9.12 -4.37
N GLY A 108 5.04 8.98 -3.18
CA GLY A 108 4.26 10.04 -2.55
C GLY A 108 5.07 11.31 -2.33
N LEU A 109 6.27 11.19 -1.77
CA LEU A 109 7.16 12.32 -1.52
C LEU A 109 7.71 12.93 -2.81
N PHE A 110 8.33 12.12 -3.68
CA PHE A 110 8.98 12.59 -4.90
C PHE A 110 8.01 13.35 -5.81
N PHE A 111 6.85 12.77 -6.08
CA PHE A 111 5.85 13.40 -6.94
C PHE A 111 5.08 14.50 -6.21
N GLY A 112 4.80 14.34 -4.91
CA GLY A 112 4.18 15.38 -4.09
C GLY A 112 4.92 16.71 -4.17
N ASP A 113 6.25 16.65 -4.17
CA ASP A 113 7.10 17.83 -4.31
C ASP A 113 7.12 18.43 -5.73
N ARG A 114 6.73 17.68 -6.78
CA ARG A 114 7.07 18.01 -8.18
C ARG A 114 5.91 17.98 -9.18
N LEU A 115 4.70 17.62 -8.77
CA LEU A 115 3.55 17.54 -9.69
C LEU A 115 3.20 18.87 -10.38
N TYR A 116 3.64 20.02 -9.83
CA TYR A 116 3.48 21.32 -10.47
C TYR A 116 4.36 21.51 -11.72
N GLN A 117 5.39 20.64 -11.92
CA GLN A 117 6.25 20.66 -13.10
C GLN A 117 5.70 19.72 -14.18
N PRO A 118 5.46 20.19 -15.43
CA PRO A 118 4.81 19.38 -16.48
C PRO A 118 5.50 18.04 -16.77
N LYS A 119 6.84 18.00 -16.73
CA LYS A 119 7.62 16.78 -16.98
C LYS A 119 7.36 15.69 -15.94
N TYR A 120 7.25 16.05 -14.65
CA TYR A 120 6.99 15.11 -13.57
C TYR A 120 5.50 14.74 -13.48
N PHE A 121 4.63 15.68 -13.79
CA PHE A 121 3.20 15.40 -13.95
C PHE A 121 2.97 14.33 -15.02
N LEU A 122 3.59 14.49 -16.21
CA LEU A 122 3.51 13.50 -17.27
C LEU A 122 4.10 12.15 -16.86
N LEU A 123 5.29 12.14 -16.27
CA LEU A 123 5.95 10.91 -15.80
C LEU A 123 5.07 10.16 -14.78
N PHE A 124 4.45 10.86 -13.85
CA PHE A 124 3.56 10.28 -12.87
C PHE A 124 2.34 9.62 -13.50
N HIS A 125 1.68 10.29 -14.45
CA HIS A 125 0.52 9.74 -15.13
C HIS A 125 0.87 8.59 -16.08
N VAL A 126 2.03 8.61 -16.73
CA VAL A 126 2.56 7.47 -17.49
C VAL A 126 2.80 6.27 -16.58
N PHE A 127 3.34 6.49 -15.37
CA PHE A 127 3.51 5.43 -14.38
C PHE A 127 2.17 4.86 -13.90
N ILE A 128 1.18 5.72 -13.61
CA ILE A 128 -0.18 5.27 -13.28
C ILE A 128 -0.79 4.45 -14.42
N LEU A 129 -0.69 4.94 -15.65
CA LEU A 129 -1.18 4.24 -16.84
C LEU A 129 -0.51 2.86 -16.99
N TYR A 130 0.80 2.77 -16.76
CA TYR A 130 1.52 1.49 -16.74
C TYR A 130 0.96 0.52 -15.69
N ILE A 131 0.68 1.00 -14.48
CA ILE A 131 0.05 0.18 -13.43
C ILE A 131 -1.33 -0.31 -13.88
N VAL A 132 -2.17 0.59 -14.41
CA VAL A 132 -3.52 0.29 -14.88
C VAL A 132 -3.49 -0.76 -16.00
N ILE A 133 -2.63 -0.58 -17.00
CA ILE A 133 -2.47 -1.54 -18.10
C ILE A 133 -2.02 -2.91 -17.57
N ASN A 134 -1.04 -2.95 -16.65
CA ASN A 134 -0.60 -4.21 -16.05
C ASN A 134 -1.71 -4.90 -15.26
N MET A 135 -2.55 -4.15 -14.57
CA MET A 135 -3.69 -4.71 -13.84
C MET A 135 -4.78 -5.23 -14.77
N THR A 136 -5.01 -4.56 -15.90
CA THR A 136 -6.13 -4.89 -16.79
C THR A 136 -5.78 -5.95 -17.84
N MET A 137 -4.54 -5.95 -18.34
CA MET A 137 -4.14 -6.79 -19.50
C MET A 137 -3.30 -8.03 -19.13
N LYS A 138 -2.50 -7.97 -18.06
CA LYS A 138 -1.51 -9.01 -17.76
C LYS A 138 -1.84 -9.93 -16.60
N GLN A 139 -2.91 -9.69 -15.87
CA GLN A 139 -3.26 -10.60 -14.77
C GLN A 139 -4.07 -11.78 -15.30
N THR A 140 -3.49 -12.96 -15.20
CA THR A 140 -4.23 -14.22 -15.29
C THR A 140 -5.15 -14.30 -14.07
N TYR A 141 -6.42 -14.04 -14.30
CA TYR A 141 -7.47 -14.20 -13.30
C TYR A 141 -7.77 -15.71 -13.17
N ASP A 142 -7.06 -16.37 -12.26
CA ASP A 142 -7.31 -17.78 -11.95
C ASP A 142 -8.37 -17.98 -10.85
N GLY A 143 -9.00 -16.90 -10.40
CA GLY A 143 -9.98 -16.89 -9.33
C GLY A 143 -9.42 -17.21 -7.94
N LYS A 144 -8.13 -17.53 -7.83
CA LYS A 144 -7.51 -17.93 -6.56
C LYS A 144 -7.17 -16.72 -5.71
N ILE A 145 -7.33 -16.89 -4.39
CA ILE A 145 -6.97 -15.87 -3.41
C ILE A 145 -5.44 -15.75 -3.37
N GLY A 146 -4.95 -14.56 -3.75
CA GLY A 146 -3.53 -14.21 -3.65
C GLY A 146 -3.12 -13.76 -2.25
N SER A 147 -3.97 -12.94 -1.61
CA SER A 147 -3.83 -12.58 -0.20
C SER A 147 -5.18 -12.28 0.44
N LYS A 148 -5.29 -12.55 1.74
CA LYS A 148 -6.46 -12.22 2.56
C LYS A 148 -5.96 -11.59 3.86
N ARG A 149 -6.46 -10.39 4.18
CA ARG A 149 -6.12 -9.66 5.40
C ARG A 149 -7.37 -9.35 6.19
N GLN A 150 -7.36 -9.72 7.47
CA GLN A 150 -8.39 -9.34 8.41
C GLN A 150 -8.14 -7.90 8.90
N ILE A 151 -9.21 -7.11 8.97
CA ILE A 151 -9.23 -5.81 9.64
C ILE A 151 -9.93 -6.02 10.98
N ASN A 152 -9.18 -5.90 12.07
CA ASN A 152 -9.76 -5.89 13.40
C ASN A 152 -10.22 -4.46 13.69
N THR A 153 -11.54 -4.25 13.69
CA THR A 153 -12.14 -2.92 13.74
C THR A 153 -11.71 -2.14 14.98
N ASN A 154 -11.72 -2.74 16.15
CA ASN A 154 -11.41 -2.02 17.40
C ASN A 154 -9.93 -1.67 17.51
N SER A 155 -9.04 -2.64 17.30
CA SER A 155 -7.59 -2.40 17.35
C SER A 155 -7.14 -1.47 16.23
N SER A 156 -7.71 -1.61 15.03
CA SER A 156 -7.39 -0.74 13.90
C SER A 156 -7.83 0.70 14.14
N LEU A 157 -9.02 0.92 14.69
CA LEU A 157 -9.50 2.27 15.02
C LEU A 157 -8.64 2.92 16.11
N LEU A 158 -8.25 2.18 17.14
CA LEU A 158 -7.38 2.70 18.19
C LEU A 158 -6.00 3.07 17.65
N ILE A 159 -5.36 2.17 16.92
CA ILE A 159 -4.03 2.40 16.33
C ILE A 159 -4.09 3.56 15.35
N MET A 160 -5.04 3.57 14.44
CA MET A 160 -5.15 4.63 13.43
C MET A 160 -5.54 5.97 14.05
N GLY A 161 -6.39 5.98 15.09
CA GLY A 161 -6.71 7.18 15.86
C GLY A 161 -5.45 7.78 16.51
N THR A 162 -4.63 6.95 17.15
CA THR A 162 -3.36 7.37 17.76
C THR A 162 -2.38 7.92 16.72
N ILE A 163 -2.23 7.24 15.59
CA ILE A 163 -1.37 7.68 14.48
C ILE A 163 -1.87 9.01 13.90
N THR A 164 -3.20 9.16 13.74
CA THR A 164 -3.80 10.40 13.25
C THR A 164 -3.50 11.56 14.19
N LEU A 165 -3.72 11.39 15.51
CA LEU A 165 -3.43 12.41 16.50
C LEU A 165 -1.95 12.78 16.52
N TYR A 166 -1.06 11.80 16.41
CA TYR A 166 0.38 12.03 16.29
C TYR A 166 0.71 12.87 15.07
N ASN A 167 0.21 12.49 13.88
CA ASN A 167 0.48 13.23 12.66
C ASN A 167 -0.10 14.66 12.69
N VAL A 168 -1.33 14.83 13.21
CA VAL A 168 -1.94 16.17 13.38
C VAL A 168 -1.08 17.04 14.28
N LYS A 169 -0.66 16.51 15.43
CA LYS A 169 0.25 17.25 16.34
C LYS A 169 1.54 17.63 15.63
N THR A 170 2.19 16.69 14.94
CA THR A 170 3.47 16.95 14.25
C THR A 170 3.33 17.99 13.15
N ILE A 171 2.20 18.00 12.42
CA ILE A 171 1.90 19.03 11.41
C ILE A 171 1.74 20.40 12.08
N MET A 172 1.06 20.48 13.22
CA MET A 172 0.88 21.74 13.96
C MET A 172 2.19 22.26 14.53
N ASP A 173 3.06 21.39 15.01
CA ASP A 173 4.37 21.74 15.56
C ASP A 173 5.37 22.16 14.47
N ASN A 174 5.16 21.77 13.20
CA ASN A 174 6.05 22.02 12.07
C ASN A 174 5.33 22.67 10.88
N PRO A 175 4.80 23.89 11.02
CA PRO A 175 3.96 24.52 10.00
C PRO A 175 4.69 24.78 8.66
N SER A 176 6.01 24.90 8.67
CA SER A 176 6.82 25.04 7.44
C SER A 176 6.78 23.82 6.53
N HIS A 177 6.50 22.62 7.06
CA HIS A 177 6.39 21.37 6.32
C HIS A 177 4.95 21.00 5.91
N TYR A 178 3.97 21.78 6.35
CA TYR A 178 2.54 21.49 6.12
C TYR A 178 2.21 21.23 4.66
N GLN A 179 2.62 22.13 3.76
CA GLN A 179 2.31 21.99 2.33
C GLN A 179 2.92 20.73 1.73
N ARG A 180 4.16 20.40 2.09
CA ARG A 180 4.87 19.22 1.60
C ARG A 180 4.22 17.93 2.09
N GLN A 181 3.82 17.88 3.36
CA GLN A 181 3.05 16.77 3.93
C GLN A 181 1.71 16.58 3.24
N CYS A 182 0.96 17.67 3.02
CA CYS A 182 -0.31 17.63 2.28
C CYS A 182 -0.12 17.13 0.85
N ASN A 183 0.90 17.61 0.15
CA ASN A 183 1.19 17.17 -1.21
C ASN A 183 1.52 15.68 -1.28
N MET A 184 2.36 15.19 -0.36
CA MET A 184 2.66 13.76 -0.24
C MET A 184 1.39 12.95 0.02
N PHE A 185 0.58 13.38 1.00
CA PHE A 185 -0.69 12.72 1.34
C PHE A 185 -1.63 12.65 0.13
N LEU A 186 -1.88 13.77 -0.54
CA LEU A 186 -2.77 13.84 -1.71
C LEU A 186 -2.27 12.98 -2.86
N THR A 187 -0.97 12.94 -3.09
CA THR A 187 -0.36 12.11 -4.14
C THR A 187 -0.56 10.62 -3.85
N MET A 188 -0.32 10.19 -2.61
CA MET A 188 -0.56 8.80 -2.20
C MET A 188 -2.05 8.43 -2.28
N MET A 189 -2.93 9.33 -1.83
CA MET A 189 -4.38 9.15 -1.91
C MET A 189 -4.84 9.01 -3.36
N TYR A 190 -4.35 9.85 -4.26
CA TYR A 190 -4.72 9.84 -5.67
C TYR A 190 -4.37 8.51 -6.36
N ILE A 191 -3.11 8.07 -6.28
CA ILE A 191 -2.67 6.82 -6.91
C ILE A 191 -3.36 5.60 -6.27
N SER A 192 -3.50 5.58 -4.95
CA SER A 192 -4.11 4.45 -4.22
C SER A 192 -5.60 4.33 -4.48
N SER A 193 -6.31 5.47 -4.64
CA SER A 193 -7.71 5.48 -5.01
C SER A 193 -7.93 4.92 -6.42
N ILE A 194 -7.16 5.38 -7.41
CA ILE A 194 -7.24 4.87 -8.79
C ILE A 194 -7.00 3.34 -8.79
N TRP A 195 -5.90 2.91 -8.14
CA TRP A 195 -5.58 1.50 -8.07
C TRP A 195 -6.69 0.68 -7.39
N THR A 196 -7.22 1.16 -6.28
CA THR A 196 -8.28 0.47 -5.51
C THR A 196 -9.58 0.35 -6.28
N ILE A 197 -10.01 1.46 -6.93
CA ILE A 197 -11.24 1.49 -7.73
C ILE A 197 -11.13 0.50 -8.89
N ILE A 198 -10.04 0.55 -9.66
CA ILE A 198 -9.86 -0.34 -10.80
C ILE A 198 -9.76 -1.80 -10.33
N ALA A 199 -9.01 -2.07 -9.26
CA ALA A 199 -8.89 -3.41 -8.71
C ALA A 199 -10.22 -3.98 -8.24
N TYR A 200 -11.08 -3.15 -7.63
CA TYR A 200 -12.41 -3.55 -7.20
C TYR A 200 -13.31 -3.88 -8.39
N TYR A 201 -13.45 -2.97 -9.35
CA TYR A 201 -14.31 -3.18 -10.53
C TYR A 201 -13.85 -4.35 -11.41
N LYS A 202 -12.55 -4.59 -11.48
CA LYS A 202 -12.00 -5.76 -12.20
C LYS A 202 -12.03 -7.07 -11.39
N GLY A 203 -12.54 -7.05 -10.15
CA GLY A 203 -12.66 -8.21 -9.29
C GLY A 203 -11.34 -8.71 -8.68
N PHE A 204 -10.23 -7.96 -8.81
CA PHE A 204 -8.94 -8.29 -8.20
C PHE A 204 -8.86 -7.95 -6.72
N ARG A 205 -9.73 -7.05 -6.26
CA ARG A 205 -9.85 -6.65 -4.87
C ARG A 205 -11.29 -6.74 -4.44
N LYS A 206 -11.55 -7.46 -3.35
CA LYS A 206 -12.89 -7.69 -2.81
C LYS A 206 -12.89 -7.46 -1.32
N VAL A 207 -14.08 -7.27 -0.76
CA VAL A 207 -14.31 -7.24 0.68
C VAL A 207 -15.22 -8.40 1.04
N GLU A 208 -14.84 -9.14 2.07
CA GLU A 208 -15.71 -10.13 2.72
C GLU A 208 -16.03 -9.62 4.12
N VAL A 209 -17.29 -9.72 4.49
CA VAL A 209 -17.77 -9.45 5.84
C VAL A 209 -18.31 -10.74 6.42
N HIS A 210 -17.84 -11.10 7.59
CA HIS A 210 -18.34 -12.22 8.37
C HIS A 210 -19.20 -11.64 9.50
N GLU A 211 -20.50 -11.54 9.26
CA GLU A 211 -21.48 -11.03 10.23
C GLU A 211 -21.75 -12.10 11.29
N LYS A 212 -21.67 -11.71 12.55
CA LYS A 212 -21.92 -12.61 13.67
C LYS A 212 -23.40 -12.72 13.94
N GLU A 213 -23.96 -13.93 13.78
CA GLU A 213 -25.33 -14.28 14.19
C GLU A 213 -25.27 -15.37 15.28
N GLY A 214 -25.41 -14.96 16.54
CA GLY A 214 -25.28 -15.89 17.68
C GLY A 214 -23.89 -16.54 17.71
N ASN A 215 -23.81 -17.86 17.52
CA ASN A 215 -22.56 -18.64 17.47
C ASN A 215 -22.04 -18.88 16.05
N HIS A 216 -22.74 -18.41 15.00
CA HIS A 216 -22.38 -18.61 13.62
C HIS A 216 -21.94 -17.30 12.94
N TYR A 217 -21.26 -17.42 11.80
CA TYR A 217 -20.88 -16.29 10.97
C TYR A 217 -21.49 -16.47 9.58
N ASN A 218 -22.29 -15.49 9.14
CA ASN A 218 -22.74 -15.38 7.76
C ASN A 218 -21.72 -14.59 6.94
N VAL A 219 -21.32 -15.13 5.78
CA VAL A 219 -20.30 -14.51 4.93
C VAL A 219 -20.97 -13.75 3.80
N ILE A 220 -20.80 -12.43 3.80
CA ILE A 220 -21.23 -11.54 2.74
C ILE A 220 -20.01 -11.14 1.91
N GLN A 221 -20.05 -11.48 0.63
CA GLN A 221 -18.95 -11.17 -0.29
C GLN A 221 -19.29 -9.98 -1.18
N ASN A 222 -18.30 -9.10 -1.32
CA ASN A 222 -18.27 -8.04 -2.31
C ASN A 222 -19.50 -7.12 -2.32
N ASN A 223 -20.08 -6.83 -1.14
CA ASN A 223 -21.10 -5.81 -1.01
C ASN A 223 -20.49 -4.42 -1.24
N MET A 224 -21.10 -3.61 -2.14
CA MET A 224 -20.56 -2.32 -2.56
C MET A 224 -20.42 -1.34 -1.40
N LEU A 225 -21.39 -1.32 -0.48
CA LEU A 225 -21.37 -0.43 0.69
C LEU A 225 -20.22 -0.79 1.64
N HIS A 226 -20.07 -2.08 1.96
CA HIS A 226 -18.96 -2.56 2.78
C HIS A 226 -17.60 -2.30 2.08
N ALA A 227 -17.54 -2.52 0.75
CA ALA A 227 -16.34 -2.22 -0.01
C ALA A 227 -15.96 -0.75 0.07
N PHE A 228 -16.92 0.16 -0.07
CA PHE A 228 -16.68 1.60 0.04
C PHE A 228 -16.07 1.97 1.40
N PHE A 229 -16.64 1.50 2.50
CA PHE A 229 -16.13 1.82 3.83
C PHE A 229 -14.78 1.15 4.13
N ILE A 230 -14.63 -0.14 3.83
CA ILE A 230 -13.42 -0.90 4.18
C ILE A 230 -12.24 -0.55 3.28
N LEU A 231 -12.46 -0.39 1.98
CA LEU A 231 -11.40 0.02 1.06
C LEU A 231 -11.10 1.51 1.19
N GLY A 232 -12.11 2.34 1.49
CA GLY A 232 -11.92 3.75 1.82
C GLY A 232 -11.08 3.92 3.08
N TYR A 233 -11.35 3.13 4.13
CA TYR A 233 -10.53 3.08 5.33
C TYR A 233 -9.07 2.70 5.01
N ASP A 234 -8.83 1.64 4.24
CA ASP A 234 -7.49 1.21 3.86
C ASP A 234 -6.73 2.29 3.08
N VAL A 235 -7.38 2.98 2.15
CA VAL A 235 -6.77 4.05 1.37
C VAL A 235 -6.50 5.30 2.21
N LEU A 236 -7.48 5.77 2.98
CA LEU A 236 -7.38 7.02 3.73
C LEU A 236 -6.46 6.88 4.95
N PHE A 237 -6.72 5.90 5.80
CA PHE A 237 -6.00 5.78 7.07
C PHE A 237 -4.71 4.99 6.95
N GLU A 238 -4.73 3.82 6.33
CA GLU A 238 -3.54 2.96 6.29
C GLU A 238 -2.51 3.41 5.24
N ILE A 239 -2.94 3.95 4.09
CA ILE A 239 -2.02 4.45 3.07
C ILE A 239 -1.82 5.96 3.22
N GLY A 240 -2.88 6.74 3.33
CA GLY A 240 -2.75 8.19 3.45
C GLY A 240 -2.10 8.61 4.76
N ILE A 241 -2.81 8.42 5.86
CA ILE A 241 -2.42 8.97 7.17
C ILE A 241 -1.23 8.21 7.79
N ALA A 242 -1.26 6.85 7.78
CA ALA A 242 -0.18 6.10 8.44
C ALA A 242 1.18 6.31 7.75
N TYR A 243 1.21 6.52 6.43
CA TYR A 243 2.47 6.73 5.72
C TYR A 243 3.05 8.14 5.90
N LEU A 244 2.23 9.13 6.30
CA LEU A 244 2.75 10.42 6.75
C LEU A 244 3.63 10.31 7.99
N THR A 245 3.44 9.28 8.81
CA THR A 245 4.31 9.01 9.95
C THR A 245 5.77 8.80 9.52
N PHE A 246 5.99 8.18 8.35
CA PHE A 246 7.35 8.02 7.82
C PHE A 246 7.97 9.35 7.39
N TYR A 247 7.16 10.28 6.85
CA TYR A 247 7.63 11.64 6.61
C TYR A 247 8.10 12.28 7.93
N ASN A 248 7.27 12.17 8.96
CA ASN A 248 7.56 12.78 10.26
C ASN A 248 8.77 12.15 10.97
N TRP A 249 9.09 10.89 10.69
CA TRP A 249 10.22 10.18 11.32
C TRP A 249 11.53 10.34 10.57
N PHE A 250 11.51 10.55 9.27
CA PHE A 250 12.71 10.50 8.44
C PHE A 250 13.03 11.81 7.73
N ILE A 251 12.11 12.75 7.71
CA ILE A 251 12.29 14.04 7.01
C ILE A 251 12.26 15.24 7.98
N LEU A 252 11.45 15.17 9.06
CA LEU A 252 11.45 16.17 10.14
C LEU A 252 12.55 15.90 11.15
#